data_7b538d40d800fcb436a235a237cb6a1f
#
_entry.id   7b538d40d800fcb436a235a237cb6a1f
#
_cell.length_a   1.000
_cell.length_b   1.000
_cell.length_c   1.000
_cell.angle_alpha   90.00
_cell.angle_beta   90.00
_cell.angle_gamma   90.00
#
_symmetry.space_group_name_H-M   'P 1'
#
loop_
_entity.id
_entity.type
_entity.pdbx_description
1 polymer ?
#
loop_
_entity_poly.entity_id
_entity_poly.type
_entity_poly.pdbx_seq_one_letter_code
_entity_poly.pdbx_strand_id
1 'polypeptide(L)'
;LIGVVLTSGLASCSNDDSATSNDISEGDLLLQKVLASNVDNTINSTYKALADSTQMLYEQLATIRKASTTNGVTQNMVNDACTLFIGARANYERSEAFLMGAAADFSIDPHIDSWPLDLTALYNLLVKSPALVEALDGDDGATVANANLGQSLLGFHGIEFILFRDGIPRTASELNANGTDSYNKSGLDFSSCSGEYEMIYAYAVCGDLRNSVFRLETSWNENAPQVHIDIMNSMEWSYTLTSGNSYGYNMKNAGVAGSTYSSVKNAISAVLVGDG
;
A
#
# COMPACT_ATOMS: atom_id res chain seq x y z
N LEU A 1 4.24 -54.75 -47.51
CA LEU A 1 4.10 -54.06 -46.21
C LEU A 1 5.51 -53.70 -45.74
N ILE A 2 5.88 -52.45 -45.89
CA ILE A 2 7.17 -51.89 -45.46
C ILE A 2 6.90 -51.13 -44.16
N GLY A 3 7.42 -51.61 -43.06
CA GLY A 3 7.38 -50.95 -41.77
C GLY A 3 8.58 -49.97 -41.67
N VAL A 4 8.28 -48.68 -41.50
CA VAL A 4 9.28 -47.69 -41.17
C VAL A 4 9.38 -47.58 -39.63
N VAL A 5 10.52 -47.95 -39.09
CA VAL A 5 10.85 -47.77 -37.68
C VAL A 5 11.51 -46.38 -37.54
N LEU A 6 10.82 -45.45 -36.89
CA LEU A 6 11.39 -44.17 -36.48
C LEU A 6 12.12 -44.37 -35.12
N THR A 7 13.45 -44.35 -35.15
CA THR A 7 14.27 -44.27 -33.95
C THR A 7 14.43 -42.80 -33.57
N SER A 8 13.76 -42.39 -32.50
CA SER A 8 13.98 -41.13 -31.85
C SER A 8 15.30 -41.17 -31.06
N GLY A 9 16.34 -40.52 -31.59
CA GLY A 9 17.59 -40.31 -30.91
C GLY A 9 17.41 -39.27 -29.78
N LEU A 10 17.55 -39.74 -28.54
CA LEU A 10 17.74 -38.85 -27.39
C LEU A 10 19.17 -38.29 -27.45
N ALA A 11 19.33 -37.07 -27.88
CA ALA A 11 20.59 -36.33 -27.73
C ALA A 11 20.74 -36.01 -26.24
N SER A 12 21.57 -36.75 -25.53
CA SER A 12 22.12 -36.43 -24.22
C SER A 12 23.09 -35.29 -24.41
N CYS A 13 22.71 -34.08 -23.97
CA CYS A 13 23.69 -33.00 -23.81
C CYS A 13 24.60 -33.34 -22.62
N SER A 14 25.82 -33.70 -22.92
CA SER A 14 26.89 -33.79 -21.93
C SER A 14 27.20 -32.39 -21.43
N ASN A 15 27.22 -32.22 -20.10
CA ASN A 15 27.84 -31.08 -19.44
C ASN A 15 29.30 -30.97 -19.84
N ASP A 16 29.66 -29.93 -20.54
CA ASP A 16 31.02 -29.44 -20.60
C ASP A 16 31.11 -28.24 -19.66
N ASP A 17 31.62 -28.50 -18.45
CA ASP A 17 32.04 -27.47 -17.51
C ASP A 17 33.36 -26.86 -18.04
N SER A 18 33.24 -25.80 -18.82
CA SER A 18 34.31 -24.83 -18.99
C SER A 18 33.73 -23.44 -18.78
N ALA A 19 33.76 -23.02 -17.50
CA ALA A 19 33.52 -21.67 -17.08
C ALA A 19 34.55 -20.71 -17.71
N THR A 20 34.10 -19.83 -18.61
CA THR A 20 34.58 -18.46 -18.82
C THR A 20 33.86 -17.81 -20.00
N SER A 21 32.65 -17.41 -19.81
CA SER A 21 32.07 -16.18 -20.34
C SER A 21 30.69 -16.04 -19.68
N ASN A 22 30.41 -14.86 -19.12
CA ASN A 22 29.05 -14.51 -18.62
C ASN A 22 28.09 -14.32 -19.82
N ASP A 23 27.99 -15.27 -20.71
CA ASP A 23 27.01 -15.25 -21.78
C ASP A 23 25.67 -15.68 -21.21
N ILE A 24 24.83 -14.68 -20.88
CA ILE A 24 23.45 -14.87 -20.54
C ILE A 24 22.77 -15.59 -21.70
N SER A 25 22.10 -16.71 -21.47
CA SER A 25 21.39 -17.46 -22.51
C SER A 25 20.31 -16.59 -23.18
N GLU A 26 19.96 -16.86 -24.45
CA GLU A 26 18.85 -16.16 -25.12
C GLU A 26 17.55 -16.28 -24.32
N GLY A 27 17.32 -17.42 -23.68
CA GLY A 27 16.17 -17.64 -22.80
C GLY A 27 16.20 -16.73 -21.58
N ASP A 28 17.35 -16.58 -20.93
CA ASP A 28 17.48 -15.70 -19.77
C ASP A 28 17.35 -14.23 -20.15
N LEU A 29 17.85 -13.83 -21.34
CA LEU A 29 17.64 -12.47 -21.88
C LEU A 29 16.15 -12.17 -22.13
N LEU A 30 15.38 -13.15 -22.62
CA LEU A 30 13.94 -13.00 -22.78
C LEU A 30 13.24 -12.86 -21.43
N LEU A 31 13.56 -13.71 -20.45
CA LEU A 31 13.02 -13.65 -19.11
C LEU A 31 13.37 -12.33 -18.40
N GLN A 32 14.58 -11.82 -18.60
CA GLN A 32 14.99 -10.52 -18.05
C GLN A 32 14.15 -9.36 -18.64
N LYS A 33 13.82 -9.40 -19.92
CA LYS A 33 12.91 -8.43 -20.54
C LYS A 33 11.49 -8.53 -19.95
N VAL A 34 11.01 -9.74 -19.68
CA VAL A 34 9.73 -9.96 -19.02
C VAL A 34 9.73 -9.38 -17.61
N LEU A 35 10.78 -9.63 -16.81
CA LEU A 35 10.95 -9.04 -15.49
C LEU A 35 10.96 -7.51 -15.55
N ALA A 36 11.74 -6.93 -16.45
CA ALA A 36 11.81 -5.47 -16.61
C ALA A 36 10.43 -4.90 -16.99
N SER A 37 9.73 -5.53 -17.93
CA SER A 37 8.38 -5.13 -18.32
C SER A 37 7.38 -5.25 -17.15
N ASN A 38 7.46 -6.31 -16.35
CA ASN A 38 6.61 -6.47 -15.16
C ASN A 38 6.86 -5.37 -14.13
N VAL A 39 8.13 -5.05 -13.84
CA VAL A 39 8.48 -3.96 -12.92
C VAL A 39 7.97 -2.62 -13.44
N ASP A 40 8.29 -2.27 -14.70
CA ASP A 40 8.03 -0.92 -15.22
C ASP A 40 6.54 -0.71 -15.54
N ASN A 41 5.86 -1.70 -16.12
CA ASN A 41 4.51 -1.54 -16.66
C ASN A 41 3.41 -2.11 -15.73
N THR A 42 3.77 -2.91 -14.72
CA THR A 42 2.80 -3.47 -13.78
C THR A 42 3.04 -2.93 -12.38
N ILE A 43 4.17 -3.27 -11.74
CA ILE A 43 4.42 -2.93 -10.34
C ILE A 43 4.51 -1.40 -10.16
N ASN A 44 5.41 -0.73 -10.88
CA ASN A 44 5.61 0.71 -10.76
C ASN A 44 4.34 1.50 -11.14
N SER A 45 3.63 1.08 -12.19
CA SER A 45 2.39 1.75 -12.59
C SER A 45 1.26 1.59 -11.58
N THR A 46 1.17 0.42 -10.93
CA THR A 46 0.15 0.16 -9.89
C THR A 46 0.46 0.92 -8.61
N TYR A 47 1.70 0.88 -8.12
CA TYR A 47 2.08 1.64 -6.93
C TYR A 47 1.99 3.16 -7.14
N LYS A 48 2.31 3.64 -8.36
CA LYS A 48 2.07 5.04 -8.70
C LYS A 48 0.58 5.39 -8.65
N ALA A 49 -0.28 4.58 -9.23
CA ALA A 49 -1.72 4.83 -9.22
C ALA A 49 -2.29 4.77 -7.79
N LEU A 50 -1.78 3.86 -6.95
CA LEU A 50 -2.12 3.78 -5.54
C LEU A 50 -1.66 5.03 -4.77
N ALA A 51 -0.42 5.49 -5.00
CA ALA A 51 0.13 6.69 -4.40
C ALA A 51 -0.68 7.94 -4.78
N ASP A 52 -0.95 8.13 -6.08
CA ASP A 52 -1.78 9.24 -6.56
C ASP A 52 -3.18 9.23 -5.92
N SER A 53 -3.83 8.05 -5.85
CA SER A 53 -5.20 7.93 -5.32
C SER A 53 -5.28 8.11 -3.81
N THR A 54 -4.30 7.63 -3.04
CA THR A 54 -4.23 7.87 -1.59
C THR A 54 -3.91 9.32 -1.27
N GLN A 55 -3.09 10.00 -2.07
CA GLN A 55 -2.86 11.44 -1.95
C GLN A 55 -4.15 12.23 -2.18
N MET A 56 -4.91 11.91 -3.24
CA MET A 56 -6.19 12.59 -3.50
C MET A 56 -7.21 12.35 -2.39
N LEU A 57 -7.28 11.14 -1.82
CA LEU A 57 -8.14 10.84 -0.68
C LEU A 57 -7.73 11.65 0.54
N TYR A 58 -6.43 11.73 0.84
CA TYR A 58 -5.90 12.53 1.94
C TYR A 58 -6.26 14.00 1.83
N GLU A 59 -6.11 14.61 0.64
CA GLU A 59 -6.48 16.00 0.37
C GLU A 59 -7.98 16.24 0.53
N GLN A 60 -8.81 15.28 0.10
CA GLN A 60 -10.26 15.37 0.27
C GLN A 60 -10.66 15.27 1.74
N LEU A 61 -10.03 14.37 2.52
CA LEU A 61 -10.27 14.28 3.97
C LEU A 61 -9.80 15.55 4.70
N ALA A 62 -8.68 16.17 4.28
CA ALA A 62 -8.26 17.48 4.79
C ALA A 62 -9.33 18.55 4.53
N THR A 63 -9.94 18.54 3.34
CA THR A 63 -11.03 19.45 2.97
C THR A 63 -12.25 19.24 3.87
N ILE A 64 -12.67 18.00 4.09
CA ILE A 64 -13.78 17.66 4.98
C ILE A 64 -13.46 18.04 6.42
N ARG A 65 -12.25 17.70 6.93
CA ARG A 65 -11.78 18.02 8.27
C ARG A 65 -11.88 19.55 8.53
N LYS A 66 -11.40 20.36 7.57
CA LYS A 66 -11.50 21.81 7.65
C LYS A 66 -12.96 22.29 7.61
N ALA A 67 -13.76 21.75 6.70
CA ALA A 67 -15.16 22.14 6.55
C ALA A 67 -15.99 21.80 7.79
N SER A 68 -15.71 20.69 8.48
CA SER A 68 -16.44 20.23 9.66
C SER A 68 -16.46 21.26 10.79
N THR A 69 -15.40 22.05 10.92
CA THR A 69 -15.24 23.08 11.96
C THR A 69 -15.48 24.51 11.47
N THR A 70 -15.75 24.72 10.17
CA THR A 70 -15.92 26.08 9.60
C THR A 70 -17.27 26.26 8.92
N ASN A 71 -17.38 25.84 7.65
CA ASN A 71 -18.53 26.10 6.78
C ASN A 71 -19.58 24.97 6.77
N GLY A 72 -19.28 23.88 7.40
CA GLY A 72 -20.07 22.64 7.39
C GLY A 72 -19.71 21.71 6.23
N VAL A 73 -19.75 20.42 6.53
CA VAL A 73 -19.56 19.34 5.55
C VAL A 73 -20.77 19.26 4.64
N THR A 74 -20.56 19.11 3.35
CA THR A 74 -21.63 18.85 2.37
C THR A 74 -21.66 17.37 1.98
N GLN A 75 -22.84 16.87 1.56
CA GLN A 75 -22.93 15.48 1.11
C GLN A 75 -22.08 15.19 -0.12
N ASN A 76 -21.87 16.17 -0.99
CA ASN A 76 -20.96 16.00 -2.14
C ASN A 76 -19.51 15.75 -1.68
N MET A 77 -19.02 16.48 -0.66
CA MET A 77 -17.67 16.24 -0.12
C MET A 77 -17.51 14.81 0.39
N VAL A 78 -18.52 14.28 1.08
CA VAL A 78 -18.50 12.89 1.59
C VAL A 78 -18.56 11.90 0.43
N ASN A 79 -19.43 12.10 -0.54
CA ASN A 79 -19.54 11.23 -1.71
C ASN A 79 -18.26 11.22 -2.55
N ASP A 80 -17.59 12.37 -2.68
CA ASP A 80 -16.30 12.48 -3.38
C ASP A 80 -15.21 11.71 -2.60
N ALA A 81 -15.15 11.83 -1.28
CA ALA A 81 -14.23 11.04 -0.44
C ALA A 81 -14.48 9.54 -0.58
N CYS A 82 -15.75 9.11 -0.55
CA CYS A 82 -16.12 7.71 -0.77
C CYS A 82 -15.69 7.21 -2.15
N THR A 83 -15.84 8.02 -3.20
CA THR A 83 -15.40 7.69 -4.56
C THR A 83 -13.88 7.54 -4.63
N LEU A 84 -13.14 8.47 -4.01
CA LEU A 84 -11.68 8.42 -3.94
C LEU A 84 -11.18 7.22 -3.12
N PHE A 85 -11.85 6.90 -2.01
CA PHE A 85 -11.57 5.72 -1.21
C PHE A 85 -11.71 4.43 -2.04
N ILE A 86 -12.82 4.26 -2.76
CA ILE A 86 -13.06 3.10 -3.63
C ILE A 86 -11.97 3.01 -4.71
N GLY A 87 -11.57 4.14 -5.28
CA GLY A 87 -10.49 4.19 -6.27
C GLY A 87 -9.13 3.78 -5.69
N ALA A 88 -8.78 4.27 -4.51
CA ALA A 88 -7.55 3.91 -3.81
C ALA A 88 -7.57 2.42 -3.42
N ARG A 89 -8.67 1.93 -2.85
CA ARG A 89 -8.84 0.51 -2.52
C ARG A 89 -8.69 -0.38 -3.75
N ALA A 90 -9.30 -0.03 -4.89
CA ALA A 90 -9.19 -0.80 -6.12
C ALA A 90 -7.73 -0.85 -6.66
N ASN A 91 -6.92 0.19 -6.44
CA ASN A 91 -5.51 0.16 -6.80
C ASN A 91 -4.70 -0.72 -5.84
N TYR A 92 -5.03 -0.71 -4.55
CA TYR A 92 -4.43 -1.60 -3.57
C TYR A 92 -4.73 -3.08 -3.90
N GLU A 93 -5.99 -3.46 -4.14
CA GLU A 93 -6.38 -4.81 -4.53
C GLU A 93 -5.61 -5.34 -5.76
N ARG A 94 -5.27 -4.46 -6.71
CA ARG A 94 -4.41 -4.83 -7.84
C ARG A 94 -2.98 -5.12 -7.41
N SER A 95 -2.48 -4.50 -6.35
CA SER A 95 -1.12 -4.70 -5.85
C SER A 95 -0.97 -6.00 -5.06
N GLU A 96 -2.06 -6.63 -4.64
CA GLU A 96 -2.01 -7.92 -3.93
C GLU A 96 -1.38 -9.06 -4.77
N ALA A 97 -1.33 -8.89 -6.09
CA ALA A 97 -0.63 -9.82 -6.98
C ALA A 97 0.91 -9.82 -6.80
N PHE A 98 1.47 -8.85 -6.07
CA PHE A 98 2.92 -8.70 -5.88
C PHE A 98 3.27 -8.08 -4.50
N LEU A 99 2.69 -8.62 -3.43
CA LEU A 99 3.00 -8.26 -2.03
C LEU A 99 4.36 -8.79 -1.56
N MET A 100 5.34 -8.84 -2.46
CA MET A 100 6.72 -9.25 -2.22
C MET A 100 7.64 -8.04 -2.07
N GLY A 101 8.89 -8.29 -1.69
CA GLY A 101 9.93 -7.26 -1.57
C GLY A 101 9.54 -6.20 -0.55
N ALA A 102 9.44 -4.94 -0.94
CA ALA A 102 9.18 -3.83 0.00
C ALA A 102 7.90 -3.99 0.82
N ALA A 103 6.84 -4.57 0.25
CA ALA A 103 5.59 -4.80 0.96
C ALA A 103 5.77 -5.76 2.14
N ALA A 104 6.51 -6.86 1.92
CA ALA A 104 6.85 -7.85 2.93
C ALA A 104 7.94 -7.34 3.88
N ASP A 105 9.08 -6.87 3.35
CA ASP A 105 10.25 -6.47 4.15
C ASP A 105 9.96 -5.34 5.13
N PHE A 106 9.07 -4.43 4.77
CA PHE A 106 8.65 -3.31 5.63
C PHE A 106 7.30 -3.54 6.31
N SER A 107 6.72 -4.74 6.19
CA SER A 107 5.41 -5.10 6.77
C SER A 107 4.31 -4.08 6.44
N ILE A 108 4.30 -3.58 5.19
CA ILE A 108 3.38 -2.51 4.79
C ILE A 108 1.97 -3.06 4.62
N ASP A 109 1.81 -4.24 4.02
CA ASP A 109 0.51 -4.86 3.80
C ASP A 109 -0.31 -5.00 5.10
N PRO A 110 0.13 -5.68 6.16
CA PRO A 110 -0.63 -5.77 7.41
C PRO A 110 -0.79 -4.42 8.12
N HIS A 111 -0.01 -3.40 7.76
CA HIS A 111 -0.13 -2.06 8.32
C HIS A 111 -1.26 -1.27 7.67
N ILE A 112 -1.45 -1.40 6.37
CA ILE A 112 -2.45 -0.62 5.61
C ILE A 112 -3.76 -1.36 5.36
N ASP A 113 -3.80 -2.68 5.56
CA ASP A 113 -4.98 -3.53 5.30
C ASP A 113 -5.23 -4.59 6.39
N SER A 114 -5.01 -4.24 7.64
CA SER A 114 -5.30 -5.14 8.76
C SER A 114 -6.79 -5.39 8.93
N TRP A 115 -7.21 -6.65 8.91
CA TRP A 115 -8.60 -7.08 9.12
C TRP A 115 -8.71 -8.15 10.22
N PRO A 116 -9.72 -8.12 11.09
CA PRO A 116 -10.80 -7.11 11.16
C PRO A 116 -10.38 -5.81 11.86
N LEU A 117 -11.09 -4.70 11.57
CA LEU A 117 -11.01 -3.47 12.36
C LEU A 117 -11.39 -3.75 13.81
N ASP A 118 -10.55 -3.37 14.77
CA ASP A 118 -10.89 -3.48 16.19
C ASP A 118 -11.82 -2.34 16.62
N LEU A 119 -13.13 -2.59 16.50
CA LEU A 119 -14.15 -1.62 16.88
C LEU A 119 -14.14 -1.27 18.37
N THR A 120 -13.68 -2.17 19.24
CA THR A 120 -13.56 -1.87 20.69
C THR A 120 -12.41 -0.91 20.93
N ALA A 121 -11.27 -1.13 20.28
CA ALA A 121 -10.15 -0.21 20.37
C ALA A 121 -10.49 1.15 19.73
N LEU A 122 -11.19 1.17 18.59
CA LEU A 122 -11.64 2.40 17.95
C LEU A 122 -12.61 3.19 18.85
N TYR A 123 -13.57 2.52 19.46
CA TYR A 123 -14.48 3.12 20.43
C TYR A 123 -13.71 3.72 21.62
N ASN A 124 -12.76 2.99 22.17
CA ASN A 124 -11.95 3.49 23.27
C ASN A 124 -11.10 4.70 22.86
N LEU A 125 -10.57 4.72 21.65
CA LEU A 125 -9.85 5.87 21.11
C LEU A 125 -10.79 7.08 20.99
N LEU A 126 -11.86 6.97 20.23
CA LEU A 126 -12.69 8.11 19.85
C LEU A 126 -13.59 8.64 20.97
N VAL A 127 -14.01 7.76 21.90
CA VAL A 127 -14.95 8.13 22.98
C VAL A 127 -14.27 8.32 24.32
N LYS A 128 -13.17 7.60 24.59
CA LYS A 128 -12.56 7.58 25.93
C LYS A 128 -11.16 8.17 26.00
N SER A 129 -10.54 8.50 24.87
CA SER A 129 -9.14 8.95 24.83
C SER A 129 -9.00 10.31 24.10
N PRO A 130 -9.69 11.37 24.55
CA PRO A 130 -9.68 12.66 23.85
C PRO A 130 -8.27 13.23 23.64
N ALA A 131 -7.38 13.08 24.63
CA ALA A 131 -6.01 13.61 24.52
C ALA A 131 -5.20 12.94 23.36
N LEU A 132 -5.47 11.66 23.06
CA LEU A 132 -4.82 11.01 21.92
C LEU A 132 -5.44 11.47 20.60
N VAL A 133 -6.77 11.64 20.55
CA VAL A 133 -7.43 12.19 19.36
C VAL A 133 -6.94 13.62 19.08
N GLU A 134 -6.81 14.45 20.09
CA GLU A 134 -6.25 15.81 19.96
C GLU A 134 -4.80 15.80 19.45
N ALA A 135 -3.99 14.82 19.88
CA ALA A 135 -2.64 14.65 19.38
C ALA A 135 -2.61 14.25 17.88
N LEU A 136 -3.63 13.55 17.38
CA LEU A 136 -3.79 13.23 15.96
C LEU A 136 -4.15 14.45 15.10
N ASP A 137 -4.61 15.55 15.69
CA ASP A 137 -5.02 16.77 14.96
C ASP A 137 -3.86 17.72 14.63
N GLY A 138 -2.66 17.43 15.07
CA GLY A 138 -1.46 18.23 14.79
C GLY A 138 -0.93 18.04 13.37
N ASP A 139 0.05 18.88 13.00
CA ASP A 139 0.77 18.78 11.72
C ASP A 139 1.45 17.41 11.55
N ASP A 140 1.80 16.77 12.68
CA ASP A 140 2.42 15.45 12.75
C ASP A 140 1.39 14.30 12.91
N GLY A 141 0.11 14.55 12.71
CA GLY A 141 -0.98 13.60 13.00
C GLY A 141 -0.78 12.22 12.38
N ALA A 142 -0.26 12.14 11.16
CA ALA A 142 0.08 10.88 10.51
C ALA A 142 1.21 10.13 11.25
N THR A 143 2.23 10.83 11.71
CA THR A 143 3.32 10.25 12.50
C THR A 143 2.83 9.81 13.87
N VAL A 144 1.95 10.56 14.50
CA VAL A 144 1.31 10.20 15.78
C VAL A 144 0.45 8.94 15.59
N ALA A 145 -0.32 8.85 14.50
CA ALA A 145 -1.10 7.66 14.17
C ALA A 145 -0.20 6.42 14.02
N ASN A 146 0.84 6.52 13.21
CA ASN A 146 1.83 5.45 13.01
C ASN A 146 2.44 4.95 14.32
N ALA A 147 2.83 5.87 15.20
CA ALA A 147 3.55 5.56 16.43
C ALA A 147 2.65 5.06 17.58
N ASN A 148 1.38 5.45 17.62
CA ASN A 148 0.52 5.25 18.80
C ASN A 148 -0.71 4.38 18.54
N LEU A 149 -1.13 4.20 17.28
CA LEU A 149 -2.25 3.34 16.96
C LEU A 149 -1.75 1.94 16.58
N GLY A 150 -2.44 0.90 17.05
CA GLY A 150 -2.19 -0.46 16.61
C GLY A 150 -2.63 -0.67 15.15
N GLN A 151 -2.04 -1.65 14.47
CA GLN A 151 -2.37 -1.98 13.06
C GLN A 151 -3.87 -2.15 12.83
N SER A 152 -4.60 -2.73 13.80
CA SER A 152 -6.06 -2.91 13.72
C SER A 152 -6.88 -1.61 13.72
N LEU A 153 -6.23 -0.45 13.87
CA LEU A 153 -6.84 0.89 13.79
C LEU A 153 -6.29 1.71 12.62
N LEU A 154 -5.35 1.18 11.85
CA LEU A 154 -4.70 1.87 10.74
C LEU A 154 -5.24 1.41 9.39
N GLY A 155 -4.84 2.10 8.34
CA GLY A 155 -5.10 1.70 6.98
C GLY A 155 -6.53 1.89 6.50
N PHE A 156 -6.89 1.12 5.48
CA PHE A 156 -8.15 1.26 4.75
C PHE A 156 -9.37 1.05 5.62
N HIS A 157 -9.40 0.00 6.46
CA HIS A 157 -10.61 -0.36 7.21
C HIS A 157 -11.02 0.66 8.27
N GLY A 158 -10.05 1.37 8.87
CA GLY A 158 -10.33 2.48 9.77
C GLY A 158 -11.01 3.64 9.04
N ILE A 159 -10.49 4.02 7.87
CA ILE A 159 -11.05 5.08 7.03
C ILE A 159 -12.42 4.67 6.49
N GLU A 160 -12.57 3.42 6.05
CA GLU A 160 -13.84 2.86 5.59
C GLU A 160 -14.94 3.01 6.64
N PHE A 161 -14.64 2.65 7.89
CA PHE A 161 -15.60 2.78 8.99
C PHE A 161 -16.07 4.22 9.19
N ILE A 162 -15.21 5.22 8.98
CA ILE A 162 -15.62 6.62 9.11
C ILE A 162 -16.43 7.10 7.91
N LEU A 163 -16.13 6.65 6.70
CA LEU A 163 -16.79 7.13 5.48
C LEU A 163 -18.12 6.41 5.19
N PHE A 164 -18.23 5.13 5.59
CA PHE A 164 -19.37 4.29 5.23
C PHE A 164 -20.05 3.67 6.45
N ARG A 165 -21.34 3.34 6.28
CA ARG A 165 -22.11 2.46 7.16
C ARG A 165 -22.90 1.48 6.31
N ASP A 166 -22.71 0.18 6.59
CA ASP A 166 -23.38 -0.89 5.87
C ASP A 166 -23.23 -0.75 4.32
N GLY A 167 -22.04 -0.32 3.86
CA GLY A 167 -21.72 -0.12 2.44
C GLY A 167 -22.30 1.16 1.80
N ILE A 168 -22.91 2.04 2.58
CA ILE A 168 -23.51 3.29 2.12
C ILE A 168 -22.69 4.47 2.66
N PRO A 169 -22.39 5.52 1.84
CA PRO A 169 -21.79 6.75 2.35
C PRO A 169 -22.55 7.32 3.53
N ARG A 170 -21.85 7.72 4.58
CA ARG A 170 -22.45 8.39 5.73
C ARG A 170 -23.00 9.76 5.37
N THR A 171 -23.88 10.26 6.20
CA THR A 171 -24.46 11.59 6.00
C THR A 171 -23.48 12.69 6.41
N ALA A 172 -23.49 13.80 5.67
CA ALA A 172 -22.68 14.96 5.98
C ALA A 172 -22.96 15.53 7.39
N SER A 173 -24.19 15.39 7.88
CA SER A 173 -24.57 15.84 9.22
C SER A 173 -23.82 15.10 10.33
N GLU A 174 -23.55 13.81 10.16
CA GLU A 174 -22.79 13.00 11.13
C GLU A 174 -21.32 13.42 11.20
N LEU A 175 -20.73 13.85 10.07
CA LEU A 175 -19.30 14.20 9.96
C LEU A 175 -19.00 15.69 10.24
N ASN A 176 -20.02 16.49 10.56
CA ASN A 176 -19.81 17.84 11.09
C ASN A 176 -19.28 17.80 12.53
N ALA A 177 -18.61 18.84 13.00
CA ALA A 177 -17.99 18.87 14.32
C ALA A 177 -18.92 18.49 15.46
N ASN A 178 -20.19 18.95 15.41
CA ASN A 178 -21.22 18.63 16.39
C ASN A 178 -22.11 17.45 15.95
N GLY A 179 -21.77 16.78 14.85
CA GLY A 179 -22.45 15.56 14.41
C GLY A 179 -22.14 14.40 15.36
N THR A 180 -22.94 13.37 15.29
CA THR A 180 -22.77 12.15 16.09
C THR A 180 -22.91 10.92 15.23
N ASP A 181 -22.16 9.89 15.54
CA ASP A 181 -22.25 8.61 14.85
C ASP A 181 -23.52 7.85 15.29
N SER A 182 -24.21 7.26 14.33
CA SER A 182 -25.38 6.44 14.58
C SER A 182 -25.07 4.97 14.92
N TYR A 183 -23.79 4.57 14.92
CA TYR A 183 -23.39 3.19 15.19
C TYR A 183 -23.65 2.82 16.64
N ASN A 184 -24.54 1.83 16.82
CA ASN A 184 -24.85 1.25 18.13
C ASN A 184 -25.12 -0.25 17.96
N LYS A 185 -24.03 -1.04 17.96
CA LYS A 185 -24.08 -2.49 17.80
C LYS A 185 -23.08 -3.16 18.78
N SER A 186 -23.38 -4.35 19.20
CA SER A 186 -22.48 -5.19 20.02
C SER A 186 -22.03 -4.56 21.34
N GLY A 187 -22.85 -3.67 21.93
CA GLY A 187 -22.53 -2.96 23.16
C GLY A 187 -21.58 -1.77 22.99
N LEU A 188 -21.28 -1.38 21.76
CA LEU A 188 -20.50 -0.19 21.41
C LEU A 188 -21.45 0.88 20.89
N ASP A 189 -21.60 1.99 21.60
CA ASP A 189 -22.45 3.12 21.27
C ASP A 189 -21.59 4.35 20.95
N PHE A 190 -21.41 4.62 19.66
CA PHE A 190 -20.63 5.76 19.18
C PHE A 190 -21.39 7.08 19.19
N SER A 191 -22.65 7.12 19.67
CA SER A 191 -23.44 8.35 19.70
C SER A 191 -22.85 9.49 20.53
N SER A 192 -21.90 9.18 21.39
CA SER A 192 -21.11 10.17 22.14
C SER A 192 -19.82 10.60 21.43
N CYS A 193 -19.47 9.99 20.30
CA CYS A 193 -18.35 10.41 19.47
C CYS A 193 -18.80 11.59 18.58
N SER A 194 -18.02 12.66 18.55
CA SER A 194 -18.26 13.79 17.65
C SER A 194 -17.72 13.51 16.26
N GLY A 195 -18.42 14.04 15.23
CA GLY A 195 -17.91 14.00 13.88
C GLY A 195 -16.55 14.67 13.71
N GLU A 196 -16.21 15.63 14.57
CA GLU A 196 -14.87 16.24 14.63
C GLU A 196 -13.79 15.20 14.96
N TYR A 197 -14.00 14.39 16.00
CA TYR A 197 -13.02 13.36 16.41
C TYR A 197 -12.88 12.25 15.36
N GLU A 198 -13.98 11.87 14.73
CA GLU A 198 -13.95 10.91 13.63
C GLU A 198 -13.16 11.45 12.43
N MET A 199 -13.35 12.73 12.09
CA MET A 199 -12.60 13.34 10.97
C MET A 199 -11.13 13.56 11.28
N ILE A 200 -10.76 13.88 12.53
CA ILE A 200 -9.36 13.94 12.98
C ILE A 200 -8.71 12.56 12.78
N TYR A 201 -9.34 11.51 13.28
CA TYR A 201 -8.85 10.14 13.15
C TYR A 201 -8.71 9.73 11.68
N ALA A 202 -9.76 9.89 10.87
CA ALA A 202 -9.73 9.51 9.47
C ALA A 202 -8.64 10.24 8.68
N TYR A 203 -8.44 11.52 8.94
CA TYR A 203 -7.42 12.33 8.30
C TYR A 203 -6.00 11.87 8.68
N ALA A 204 -5.73 11.68 9.98
CA ALA A 204 -4.42 11.22 10.45
C ALA A 204 -4.07 9.81 9.94
N VAL A 205 -5.03 8.88 10.01
CA VAL A 205 -4.85 7.50 9.51
C VAL A 205 -4.68 7.48 7.98
N CYS A 206 -5.38 8.35 7.24
CA CYS A 206 -5.17 8.47 5.81
C CYS A 206 -3.79 9.06 5.46
N GLY A 207 -3.27 9.96 6.30
CA GLY A 207 -1.91 10.47 6.18
C GLY A 207 -0.87 9.37 6.36
N ASP A 208 -1.05 8.49 7.34
CA ASP A 208 -0.21 7.32 7.57
C ASP A 208 -0.31 6.30 6.42
N LEU A 209 -1.53 6.00 5.96
CA LEU A 209 -1.77 5.16 4.78
C LEU A 209 -1.03 5.71 3.55
N ARG A 210 -1.19 7.00 3.24
CA ARG A 210 -0.50 7.66 2.14
C ARG A 210 1.01 7.54 2.25
N ASN A 211 1.58 7.79 3.42
CA ASN A 211 3.02 7.71 3.65
C ASN A 211 3.54 6.28 3.46
N SER A 212 2.81 5.27 3.93
CA SER A 212 3.13 3.85 3.74
C SER A 212 3.08 3.46 2.25
N VAL A 213 2.11 3.98 1.50
CA VAL A 213 2.02 3.79 0.04
C VAL A 213 3.16 4.50 -0.71
N PHE A 214 3.56 5.71 -0.28
CA PHE A 214 4.73 6.39 -0.84
C PHE A 214 6.01 5.58 -0.59
N ARG A 215 6.09 4.88 0.54
CA ARG A 215 7.19 3.95 0.79
C ARG A 215 7.21 2.81 -0.21
N LEU A 216 6.07 2.22 -0.58
CA LEU A 216 5.99 1.21 -1.64
C LEU A 216 6.47 1.76 -2.98
N GLU A 217 5.94 2.92 -3.40
CA GLU A 217 6.32 3.52 -4.69
C GLU A 217 7.81 3.84 -4.74
N THR A 218 8.35 4.54 -3.74
CA THR A 218 9.77 4.93 -3.69
C THR A 218 10.71 3.73 -3.59
N SER A 219 10.26 2.64 -2.97
CA SER A 219 11.05 1.41 -2.86
C SER A 219 11.18 0.68 -4.20
N TRP A 220 10.15 0.70 -5.02
CA TRP A 220 10.16 0.00 -6.31
C TRP A 220 10.62 0.86 -7.46
N ASN A 221 10.26 2.15 -7.48
CA ASN A 221 10.47 3.04 -8.61
C ASN A 221 11.62 4.01 -8.37
N GLU A 222 12.73 3.84 -9.09
CA GLU A 222 13.89 4.75 -9.05
C GLU A 222 13.56 6.18 -9.49
N ASN A 223 12.45 6.37 -10.21
CA ASN A 223 11.98 7.66 -10.70
C ASN A 223 10.73 8.12 -9.93
N ALA A 224 10.53 7.69 -8.70
CA ALA A 224 9.46 8.18 -7.84
C ALA A 224 9.55 9.71 -7.67
N PRO A 225 8.42 10.41 -7.46
CA PRO A 225 8.42 11.84 -7.25
C PRO A 225 9.31 12.25 -6.08
N GLN A 226 10.10 13.32 -6.26
CA GLN A 226 11.02 13.79 -5.22
C GLN A 226 10.30 14.11 -3.91
N VAL A 227 9.08 14.63 -3.97
CA VAL A 227 8.28 14.93 -2.78
C VAL A 227 7.97 13.68 -1.95
N HIS A 228 7.79 12.51 -2.56
CA HIS A 228 7.59 11.25 -1.84
C HIS A 228 8.90 10.79 -1.17
N ILE A 229 10.02 10.93 -1.87
CA ILE A 229 11.36 10.65 -1.31
C ILE A 229 11.65 11.57 -0.12
N ASP A 230 11.32 12.85 -0.22
CA ASP A 230 11.52 13.82 0.85
C ASP A 230 10.68 13.46 2.10
N ILE A 231 9.47 12.95 1.91
CA ILE A 231 8.64 12.44 3.01
C ILE A 231 9.31 11.22 3.67
N MET A 232 9.80 10.26 2.89
CA MET A 232 10.52 9.10 3.44
C MET A 232 11.74 9.52 4.27
N ASN A 233 12.51 10.47 3.75
CA ASN A 233 13.68 11.00 4.44
C ASN A 233 13.30 11.75 5.73
N SER A 234 12.20 12.51 5.73
CA SER A 234 11.73 13.24 6.90
C SER A 234 11.23 12.31 8.01
N MET A 235 10.71 11.15 7.64
CA MET A 235 10.27 10.11 8.57
C MET A 235 11.40 9.15 8.98
N GLU A 236 12.58 9.30 8.40
CA GLU A 236 13.72 8.39 8.58
C GLU A 236 13.40 6.94 8.18
N TRP A 237 12.48 6.75 7.24
CA TRP A 237 12.08 5.44 6.76
C TRP A 237 13.02 4.92 5.68
N SER A 238 13.52 3.70 5.87
CA SER A 238 14.23 3.00 4.79
C SER A 238 13.27 2.66 3.66
N TYR A 239 13.69 2.89 2.43
CA TYR A 239 12.93 2.59 1.20
C TYR A 239 13.81 1.96 0.11
N THR A 240 15.03 1.55 0.44
CA THR A 240 15.94 0.82 -0.46
C THR A 240 16.42 -0.45 0.21
N LEU A 241 16.96 -1.36 -0.60
CA LEU A 241 17.76 -2.48 -0.12
C LEU A 241 19.04 -1.98 0.59
N THR A 242 19.66 -2.84 1.37
CA THR A 242 20.94 -2.52 2.04
C THR A 242 22.07 -2.18 1.06
N SER A 243 21.95 -2.58 -0.21
CA SER A 243 22.83 -2.18 -1.31
C SER A 243 22.65 -0.71 -1.75
N GLY A 244 21.59 -0.04 -1.29
CA GLY A 244 21.18 1.27 -1.77
C GLY A 244 20.32 1.26 -3.04
N ASN A 245 20.10 0.09 -3.66
CA ASN A 245 19.29 -0.06 -4.86
C ASN A 245 17.80 -0.18 -4.54
N SER A 246 16.95 0.22 -5.49
CA SER A 246 15.50 -0.04 -5.41
C SER A 246 15.20 -1.53 -5.63
N TYR A 247 14.04 -1.97 -5.17
CA TYR A 247 13.52 -3.33 -5.46
C TYR A 247 13.31 -3.54 -6.96
N GLY A 248 12.86 -2.49 -7.68
CA GLY A 248 12.73 -2.53 -9.13
C GLY A 248 14.06 -2.70 -9.83
N TYR A 249 15.09 -1.95 -9.43
CA TYR A 249 16.45 -2.16 -9.95
C TYR A 249 16.94 -3.59 -9.70
N ASN A 250 16.81 -4.04 -8.48
CA ASN A 250 17.22 -5.37 -8.05
C ASN A 250 16.59 -6.48 -8.91
N MET A 251 15.29 -6.38 -9.18
CA MET A 251 14.54 -7.32 -10.02
C MET A 251 14.98 -7.26 -11.49
N LYS A 252 15.10 -6.06 -12.05
CA LYS A 252 15.49 -5.83 -13.47
C LYS A 252 16.92 -6.26 -13.76
N ASN A 253 17.81 -6.25 -12.76
CA ASN A 253 19.22 -6.59 -12.88
C ASN A 253 19.58 -7.95 -12.27
N ALA A 254 18.61 -8.88 -12.21
CA ALA A 254 18.84 -10.23 -11.71
C ALA A 254 19.98 -10.93 -12.47
N GLY A 255 20.90 -11.56 -11.72
CA GLY A 255 22.10 -12.19 -12.26
C GLY A 255 23.27 -11.25 -12.53
N VAL A 256 23.10 -9.94 -12.28
CA VAL A 256 24.16 -8.93 -12.45
C VAL A 256 24.67 -8.48 -11.08
N ALA A 257 25.93 -8.05 -11.02
CA ALA A 257 26.52 -7.53 -9.79
C ALA A 257 25.70 -6.36 -9.23
N GLY A 258 25.40 -6.41 -7.93
CA GLY A 258 24.56 -5.42 -7.25
C GLY A 258 23.09 -5.84 -7.09
N SER A 259 22.64 -6.91 -7.76
CA SER A 259 21.35 -7.54 -7.49
C SER A 259 21.50 -8.62 -6.40
N THR A 260 20.50 -8.75 -5.54
CA THR A 260 20.40 -9.85 -4.56
C THR A 260 19.95 -11.16 -5.23
N TYR A 261 19.32 -11.08 -6.40
CA TYR A 261 18.98 -12.24 -7.20
C TYR A 261 20.20 -12.73 -7.98
N SER A 262 20.72 -13.90 -7.61
CA SER A 262 21.92 -14.49 -8.24
C SER A 262 21.68 -14.94 -9.70
N SER A 263 20.42 -15.03 -10.12
CA SER A 263 20.04 -15.39 -11.50
C SER A 263 18.65 -14.86 -11.85
N VAL A 264 18.36 -14.75 -13.14
CA VAL A 264 17.03 -14.41 -13.66
C VAL A 264 15.98 -15.43 -13.20
N LYS A 265 16.35 -16.72 -13.13
CA LYS A 265 15.45 -17.77 -12.63
C LYS A 265 15.03 -17.55 -11.17
N ASN A 266 15.95 -17.10 -10.32
CA ASN A 266 15.63 -16.81 -8.92
C ASN A 266 14.67 -15.63 -8.80
N ALA A 267 14.85 -14.57 -9.60
CA ALA A 267 13.94 -13.45 -9.63
C ALA A 267 12.53 -13.84 -10.15
N ILE A 268 12.46 -14.67 -11.20
CA ILE A 268 11.18 -15.22 -11.69
C ILE A 268 10.51 -16.08 -10.61
N SER A 269 11.29 -16.90 -9.91
CA SER A 269 10.74 -17.73 -8.82
C SER A 269 10.12 -16.87 -7.72
N ALA A 270 10.78 -15.79 -7.31
CA ALA A 270 10.25 -14.84 -6.32
C ALA A 270 8.91 -14.22 -6.77
N VAL A 271 8.80 -13.85 -8.06
CA VAL A 271 7.54 -13.32 -8.63
C VAL A 271 6.42 -14.36 -8.62
N LEU A 272 6.75 -15.65 -8.91
CA LEU A 272 5.72 -16.69 -9.07
C LEU A 272 5.28 -17.34 -7.77
N VAL A 273 6.17 -17.40 -6.79
CA VAL A 273 5.92 -18.08 -5.51
C VAL A 273 5.48 -17.08 -4.45
N GLY A 274 5.86 -15.82 -4.61
CA GLY A 274 5.81 -14.82 -3.56
C GLY A 274 6.92 -15.08 -2.52
N ASP A 275 7.26 -14.07 -1.77
CA ASP A 275 8.06 -14.22 -0.54
C ASP A 275 7.09 -14.37 0.64
N GLY A 276 6.26 -15.40 0.59
CA GLY A 276 5.24 -15.65 1.59
C GLY A 276 5.58 -16.77 2.54
#